data_3e6e3983977c9dcaae4eb47d3b44842b
#
_entry.id   3e6e3983977c9dcaae4eb47d3b44842b
#
_cell.length_a   1.000
_cell.length_b   1.000
_cell.length_c   1.000
_cell.angle_alpha   90.00
_cell.angle_beta   90.00
_cell.angle_gamma   90.00
#
_symmetry.space_group_name_H-M   'P 1'
#
loop_
_entity.id
_entity.type
_entity.pdbx_description
1 polymer ?
#
loop_
_entity_poly.entity_id
_entity_poly.type
_entity_poly.pdbx_seq_one_letter_code
_entity_poly.pdbx_strand_id
1 'polypeptide(L)'
;MIETIQETDNYISSFAKVEKSRASNEQAWLTELRRSALDSFQRLGFPTTHDEEWRFTSVAPITRVPFKLATDTGAPSAAALKSFSFGSWSGIQLVFVNGIYSAKLSSRTERPNGLFAGSLSEALGKHSDLLQAHLGRYASSSEEAFAALNTAFASDGAFVYLPKGCVIEQPIHLLFLSSAEKSESRVCHPRILVLAEENSQAQILESYASLGQGVYFTNAVTELVAGENAFIDHYKLQRESLETFHVSTIQAQLGRSANISTQSISLGAALVRNHVNAVLAGEGGEATLNGFYLVNGRQHVDNHTSIDHAKPHCNSHELYKGILDGKARGVFNGRIIVRPDAQKTDSKQTNKNLILSEEALVNTNPQLEIYADDVKCTHGATIGQLDADSIFYLRSRGIDHESARHLLTYAFAGDFIHRLKIEPLRVALETSLFARLAEGQEER
;
A
#
# COMPACT_ATOMS: atom_id res chain seq x y z
N MET A 1 16.69 9.78 22.32
CA MET A 1 15.95 9.10 23.40
C MET A 1 14.94 10.02 24.08
N ILE A 2 15.30 11.25 24.54
CA ILE A 2 14.34 12.19 25.19
C ILE A 2 13.31 12.73 24.17
N GLU A 3 13.70 13.10 22.93
CA GLU A 3 12.77 13.59 21.89
C GLU A 3 11.73 12.53 21.51
N THR A 4 12.12 11.28 21.32
CA THR A 4 11.22 10.17 20.93
C THR A 4 10.16 9.86 22.01
N ILE A 5 10.46 10.07 23.28
CA ILE A 5 9.52 9.89 24.40
C ILE A 5 8.43 10.98 24.33
N GLN A 6 8.82 12.24 24.11
CA GLN A 6 7.88 13.36 24.05
C GLN A 6 6.93 13.29 22.82
N GLU A 7 7.40 12.74 21.71
CA GLU A 7 6.63 12.50 20.50
C GLU A 7 5.55 11.43 20.72
N THR A 8 5.91 10.33 21.38
CA THR A 8 4.96 9.27 21.75
C THR A 8 3.88 9.77 22.73
N ASP A 9 4.25 10.57 23.70
CA ASP A 9 3.35 11.15 24.73
C ASP A 9 2.24 12.01 24.09
N ASN A 10 2.53 12.72 23.00
CA ASN A 10 1.53 13.51 22.28
C ASN A 10 0.42 12.63 21.67
N TYR A 11 0.78 11.46 21.11
CA TYR A 11 -0.20 10.50 20.57
C TYR A 11 -1.03 9.88 21.70
N ILE A 12 -0.41 9.52 22.83
CA ILE A 12 -1.09 8.98 24.00
C ILE A 12 -2.14 9.95 24.54
N SER A 13 -1.75 11.22 24.70
CA SER A 13 -2.67 12.27 25.19
C SER A 13 -3.83 12.51 24.21
N SER A 14 -3.59 12.37 22.91
CA SER A 14 -4.60 12.48 21.87
C SER A 14 -5.56 11.30 21.89
N PHE A 15 -5.07 10.08 22.16
CA PHE A 15 -5.92 8.89 22.28
C PHE A 15 -6.97 9.02 23.36
N ALA A 16 -6.62 9.50 24.55
CA ALA A 16 -7.57 9.68 25.65
C ALA A 16 -8.74 10.61 25.29
N LYS A 17 -8.50 11.61 24.41
CA LYS A 17 -9.56 12.49 23.90
C LYS A 17 -10.46 11.79 22.90
N VAL A 18 -9.85 11.01 22.00
CA VAL A 18 -10.56 10.23 20.96
C VAL A 18 -11.41 9.14 21.60
N GLU A 19 -10.86 8.41 22.57
CA GLU A 19 -11.59 7.37 23.32
C GLU A 19 -12.82 7.93 24.02
N LYS A 20 -12.69 9.08 24.70
CA LYS A 20 -13.85 9.75 25.35
C LYS A 20 -14.95 10.13 24.35
N SER A 21 -14.60 10.52 23.14
CA SER A 21 -15.58 10.89 22.11
C SER A 21 -16.31 9.66 21.52
N ARG A 22 -15.73 8.47 21.62
CA ARG A 22 -16.26 7.21 21.08
C ARG A 22 -17.01 6.38 22.14
N ALA A 23 -16.69 6.54 23.42
CA ALA A 23 -17.06 5.64 24.52
C ALA A 23 -18.57 5.39 24.69
N SER A 24 -19.45 6.23 24.15
CA SER A 24 -20.90 6.05 24.28
C SER A 24 -21.51 5.02 23.31
N ASN A 25 -20.82 4.64 22.22
CA ASN A 25 -21.39 3.82 21.14
C ASN A 25 -20.45 2.74 20.61
N GLU A 26 -19.24 2.59 21.12
CA GLU A 26 -18.27 1.60 20.63
C GLU A 26 -18.47 0.25 21.30
N GLN A 27 -18.32 -0.83 20.54
CA GLN A 27 -18.41 -2.20 21.05
C GLN A 27 -17.19 -2.52 21.93
N ALA A 28 -17.39 -3.26 23.02
CA ALA A 28 -16.36 -3.53 24.03
C ALA A 28 -15.09 -4.18 23.45
N TRP A 29 -15.25 -5.16 22.53
CA TRP A 29 -14.12 -5.84 21.89
C TRP A 29 -13.25 -4.87 21.05
N LEU A 30 -13.87 -3.88 20.40
CA LEU A 30 -13.14 -2.88 19.58
C LEU A 30 -12.38 -1.90 20.47
N THR A 31 -12.98 -1.50 21.59
CA THR A 31 -12.30 -0.68 22.61
C THR A 31 -11.08 -1.41 23.17
N GLU A 32 -11.20 -2.71 23.48
CA GLU A 32 -10.09 -3.53 23.97
C GLU A 32 -8.99 -3.69 22.92
N LEU A 33 -9.36 -3.96 21.66
CA LEU A 33 -8.40 -4.03 20.54
C LEU A 33 -7.60 -2.74 20.41
N ARG A 34 -8.24 -1.58 20.50
CA ARG A 34 -7.59 -0.27 20.42
C ARG A 34 -6.64 0.02 21.58
N ARG A 35 -7.06 -0.32 22.81
CA ARG A 35 -6.23 -0.17 24.01
C ARG A 35 -4.99 -1.04 23.93
N SER A 36 -5.16 -2.31 23.60
CA SER A 36 -4.04 -3.24 23.42
C SER A 36 -3.07 -2.77 22.33
N ALA A 37 -3.59 -2.18 21.25
CA ALA A 37 -2.75 -1.61 20.20
C ALA A 37 -2.00 -0.35 20.67
N LEU A 38 -2.65 0.51 21.48
CA LEU A 38 -1.97 1.67 22.08
C LEU A 38 -0.86 1.25 23.03
N ASP A 39 -1.09 0.27 23.89
CA ASP A 39 -0.09 -0.28 24.80
C ASP A 39 1.11 -0.86 24.02
N SER A 40 0.84 -1.52 22.88
CA SER A 40 1.87 -2.01 21.98
C SER A 40 2.67 -0.86 21.36
N PHE A 41 2.00 0.20 20.90
CA PHE A 41 2.68 1.38 20.36
C PHE A 41 3.52 2.10 21.43
N GLN A 42 3.05 2.19 22.67
CA GLN A 42 3.82 2.73 23.80
C GLN A 42 5.09 1.95 24.06
N ARG A 43 5.02 0.62 24.00
CA ARG A 43 6.16 -0.27 24.21
C ARG A 43 7.16 -0.22 23.05
N LEU A 44 6.68 -0.17 21.80
CA LEU A 44 7.51 -0.17 20.59
C LEU A 44 8.14 1.20 20.34
N GLY A 45 7.38 2.29 20.54
CA GLY A 45 7.74 3.63 20.12
C GLY A 45 7.80 3.78 18.61
N PHE A 46 8.22 4.95 18.14
CA PHE A 46 8.54 5.12 16.73
C PHE A 46 9.88 4.45 16.39
N PRO A 47 9.98 3.75 15.26
CA PRO A 47 11.22 3.12 14.84
C PRO A 47 12.30 4.15 14.51
N THR A 48 13.54 3.72 14.61
CA THR A 48 14.72 4.53 14.34
C THR A 48 15.61 3.87 13.29
N THR A 49 16.59 4.57 12.78
CA THR A 49 17.58 3.99 11.86
C THR A 49 18.55 2.98 12.52
N HIS A 50 18.42 2.74 13.83
CA HIS A 50 19.11 1.65 14.53
C HIS A 50 18.34 0.32 14.43
N ASP A 51 17.06 0.38 14.14
CA ASP A 51 16.24 -0.79 13.88
C ASP A 51 16.54 -1.32 12.48
N GLU A 52 16.83 -2.61 12.34
CA GLU A 52 17.29 -3.21 11.09
C GLU A 52 16.32 -2.93 9.93
N GLU A 53 15.04 -3.09 10.17
CA GLU A 53 13.98 -2.87 9.18
C GLU A 53 13.84 -1.38 8.76
N TRP A 54 14.42 -0.45 9.52
CA TRP A 54 14.36 0.99 9.30
C TRP A 54 15.73 1.64 9.03
N ARG A 55 16.76 0.84 8.86
CA ARG A 55 18.16 1.29 8.71
C ARG A 55 18.34 2.37 7.65
N PHE A 56 17.59 2.30 6.54
CA PHE A 56 17.73 3.23 5.43
C PHE A 56 16.62 4.28 5.39
N THR A 57 15.68 4.28 6.35
CA THR A 57 14.50 5.15 6.35
C THR A 57 14.28 5.77 7.72
N SER A 58 14.54 7.07 7.81
CA SER A 58 14.28 7.85 9.03
C SER A 58 12.84 8.31 9.07
N VAL A 59 12.15 8.07 10.19
CA VAL A 59 10.80 8.59 10.45
C VAL A 59 10.81 9.98 11.10
N ALA A 60 11.98 10.56 11.37
CA ALA A 60 12.09 11.89 11.95
C ALA A 60 11.31 12.99 11.20
N PRO A 61 11.16 12.97 9.87
CA PRO A 61 10.30 13.91 9.17
C PRO A 61 8.82 13.82 9.57
N ILE A 62 8.36 12.63 10.01
CA ILE A 62 6.99 12.40 10.49
C ILE A 62 6.88 12.83 11.95
N THR A 63 7.79 12.36 12.81
CA THR A 63 7.67 12.52 14.27
C THR A 63 7.82 13.96 14.72
N ARG A 64 8.56 14.80 13.97
CA ARG A 64 8.76 16.24 14.27
C ARG A 64 7.56 17.12 13.93
N VAL A 65 6.58 16.60 13.19
CA VAL A 65 5.39 17.37 12.81
C VAL A 65 4.27 17.12 13.84
N PRO A 66 3.72 18.18 14.46
CA PRO A 66 2.61 18.04 15.40
C PRO A 66 1.29 17.79 14.66
N PHE A 67 1.09 16.58 14.16
CA PHE A 67 -0.11 16.21 13.45
C PHE A 67 -1.35 16.23 14.33
N LYS A 68 -2.44 16.77 13.80
CA LYS A 68 -3.78 16.64 14.36
C LYS A 68 -4.54 15.53 13.64
N LEU A 69 -5.28 14.72 14.40
CA LEU A 69 -6.16 13.72 13.81
C LEU A 69 -7.22 14.42 12.95
N ALA A 70 -7.35 14.01 11.71
CA ALA A 70 -8.39 14.54 10.83
C ALA A 70 -9.76 14.01 11.28
N THR A 71 -10.72 14.90 11.50
CA THR A 71 -12.05 14.60 12.04
C THR A 71 -13.18 15.10 11.16
N ASP A 72 -12.87 15.75 10.04
CA ASP A 72 -13.85 16.27 9.09
C ASP A 72 -13.74 15.59 7.73
N THR A 73 -14.86 15.53 7.03
CA THR A 73 -14.91 14.96 5.68
C THR A 73 -14.53 15.95 4.59
N GLY A 74 -14.23 17.21 4.92
CA GLY A 74 -14.08 18.25 3.90
C GLY A 74 -15.30 18.30 2.94
N ALA A 75 -15.24 19.11 1.94
CA ALA A 75 -16.25 19.17 0.88
C ALA A 75 -15.58 19.23 -0.50
N PRO A 76 -14.92 18.13 -0.97
CA PRO A 76 -14.32 18.15 -2.29
C PRO A 76 -15.40 18.35 -3.35
N SER A 77 -15.08 19.18 -4.35
CA SER A 77 -16.00 19.40 -5.47
C SER A 77 -16.08 18.16 -6.37
N ALA A 78 -17.19 17.98 -7.07
CA ALA A 78 -17.32 16.91 -8.06
C ALA A 78 -16.25 17.00 -9.17
N ALA A 79 -15.75 18.21 -9.47
CA ALA A 79 -14.66 18.40 -10.41
C ALA A 79 -13.34 17.87 -9.88
N ALA A 80 -13.03 18.09 -8.59
CA ALA A 80 -11.84 17.53 -7.94
C ALA A 80 -11.86 16.01 -7.92
N LEU A 81 -13.04 15.39 -7.74
CA LEU A 81 -13.18 13.94 -7.78
C LEU A 81 -12.89 13.34 -9.16
N LYS A 82 -13.26 14.04 -10.24
CA LYS A 82 -13.04 13.54 -11.61
C LYS A 82 -11.56 13.32 -11.92
N SER A 83 -10.65 14.11 -11.36
CA SER A 83 -9.20 13.94 -11.55
C SER A 83 -8.65 12.67 -10.87
N PHE A 84 -9.40 12.11 -9.91
CA PHE A 84 -9.03 10.90 -9.18
C PHE A 84 -9.88 9.68 -9.55
N SER A 85 -11.01 9.89 -10.22
CA SER A 85 -11.82 8.83 -10.82
C SER A 85 -11.27 8.51 -12.21
N PHE A 86 -10.90 7.28 -12.45
CA PHE A 86 -10.29 6.83 -13.71
C PHE A 86 -11.31 6.85 -14.89
N GLY A 87 -11.81 8.03 -15.25
CA GLY A 87 -12.82 8.18 -16.31
C GLY A 87 -14.19 7.62 -15.92
N SER A 88 -14.79 6.77 -16.78
CA SER A 88 -16.07 6.11 -16.52
C SER A 88 -15.87 4.85 -15.68
N TRP A 89 -15.72 5.00 -14.36
CA TRP A 89 -15.69 3.85 -13.46
C TRP A 89 -17.06 3.19 -13.38
N SER A 90 -17.18 1.96 -13.83
CA SER A 90 -18.45 1.23 -13.89
C SER A 90 -18.76 0.38 -12.65
N GLY A 91 -17.76 0.22 -11.75
CA GLY A 91 -17.86 -0.58 -10.53
C GLY A 91 -18.31 0.20 -9.29
N ILE A 92 -18.23 -0.45 -8.15
CA ILE A 92 -18.46 0.15 -6.85
C ILE A 92 -17.31 1.11 -6.56
N GLN A 93 -17.61 2.36 -6.17
CA GLN A 93 -16.63 3.32 -5.69
C GLN A 93 -17.00 3.80 -4.29
N LEU A 94 -16.13 3.56 -3.31
CA LEU A 94 -16.24 4.07 -1.95
C LEU A 94 -15.23 5.20 -1.76
N VAL A 95 -15.71 6.38 -1.39
CA VAL A 95 -14.87 7.57 -1.20
C VAL A 95 -14.75 7.88 0.28
N PHE A 96 -13.52 8.04 0.71
CA PHE A 96 -13.15 8.44 2.07
C PHE A 96 -12.40 9.78 1.99
N VAL A 97 -12.81 10.75 2.76
CA VAL A 97 -12.10 12.03 2.90
C VAL A 97 -11.54 12.11 4.30
N ASN A 98 -10.24 12.34 4.41
CA ASN A 98 -9.54 12.35 5.69
C ASN A 98 -9.76 11.06 6.52
N GLY A 99 -9.87 9.91 5.83
CA GLY A 99 -10.11 8.61 6.44
C GLY A 99 -11.57 8.34 6.84
N ILE A 100 -12.51 9.26 6.58
CA ILE A 100 -13.93 9.15 6.93
C ILE A 100 -14.77 8.91 5.66
N TYR A 101 -15.68 7.94 5.71
CA TYR A 101 -16.55 7.59 4.59
C TYR A 101 -17.50 8.73 4.21
N SER A 102 -17.62 8.98 2.91
CA SER A 102 -18.54 9.95 2.34
C SER A 102 -19.58 9.27 1.45
N ALA A 103 -20.77 9.03 1.97
CA ALA A 103 -21.88 8.44 1.21
C ALA A 103 -22.29 9.29 0.01
N LYS A 104 -22.16 10.63 0.12
CA LYS A 104 -22.50 11.58 -0.94
C LYS A 104 -21.58 11.48 -2.16
N LEU A 105 -20.31 11.13 -1.93
CA LEU A 105 -19.28 11.06 -2.97
C LEU A 105 -19.09 9.64 -3.51
N SER A 106 -19.65 8.65 -2.82
CA SER A 106 -19.56 7.24 -3.19
C SER A 106 -20.67 6.84 -4.16
N SER A 107 -20.33 5.97 -5.12
CA SER A 107 -21.32 5.36 -6.01
C SER A 107 -21.70 3.97 -5.47
N ARG A 108 -23.01 3.69 -5.49
CA ARG A 108 -23.55 2.37 -5.13
C ARG A 108 -24.25 1.79 -6.37
N THR A 109 -23.57 0.94 -7.09
CA THR A 109 -24.19 0.11 -8.13
C THR A 109 -24.92 -1.08 -7.51
N GLU A 110 -25.77 -1.76 -8.28
CA GLU A 110 -26.37 -3.02 -7.86
C GLU A 110 -25.28 -4.01 -7.44
N ARG A 111 -25.52 -4.72 -6.33
CA ARG A 111 -24.57 -5.65 -5.73
C ARG A 111 -25.09 -7.08 -5.89
N PRO A 112 -24.23 -8.03 -6.19
CA PRO A 112 -24.61 -9.44 -6.08
C PRO A 112 -25.11 -9.77 -4.68
N ASN A 113 -26.03 -10.74 -4.57
CA ASN A 113 -26.59 -11.14 -3.30
C ASN A 113 -25.49 -11.52 -2.29
N GLY A 114 -25.56 -10.92 -1.11
CA GLY A 114 -24.65 -11.19 0.00
C GLY A 114 -23.33 -10.40 -0.01
N LEU A 115 -22.97 -9.75 -1.14
CA LEU A 115 -21.81 -8.84 -1.14
C LEU A 115 -22.03 -7.66 -0.21
N PHE A 116 -21.09 -7.42 0.67
CA PHE A 116 -20.98 -6.15 1.39
C PHE A 116 -19.73 -5.39 0.93
N ALA A 117 -19.89 -4.13 0.54
CA ALA A 117 -18.81 -3.19 0.34
C ALA A 117 -19.24 -1.83 0.90
N GLY A 118 -18.63 -1.38 1.98
CA GLY A 118 -19.06 -0.18 2.70
C GLY A 118 -18.02 0.30 3.69
N SER A 119 -18.40 1.25 4.54
CA SER A 119 -17.52 1.70 5.63
C SER A 119 -17.43 0.67 6.76
N LEU A 120 -16.34 0.70 7.51
CA LEU A 120 -16.22 -0.09 8.75
C LEU A 120 -17.30 0.29 9.75
N SER A 121 -17.65 1.58 9.86
CA SER A 121 -18.73 2.04 10.74
C SER A 121 -20.09 1.43 10.36
N GLU A 122 -20.40 1.32 9.07
CA GLU A 122 -21.62 0.65 8.60
C GLU A 122 -21.56 -0.86 8.87
N ALA A 123 -20.39 -1.47 8.67
CA ALA A 123 -20.17 -2.89 8.88
C ALA A 123 -20.27 -3.30 10.35
N LEU A 124 -19.86 -2.46 11.29
CA LEU A 124 -20.04 -2.71 12.74
C LEU A 124 -21.50 -2.91 13.14
N GLY A 125 -22.44 -2.28 12.44
CA GLY A 125 -23.87 -2.48 12.68
C GLY A 125 -24.47 -3.72 12.02
N LYS A 126 -23.85 -4.26 10.95
CA LYS A 126 -24.42 -5.33 10.12
C LYS A 126 -23.65 -6.65 10.15
N HIS A 127 -22.33 -6.58 10.35
CA HIS A 127 -21.38 -7.69 10.26
C HIS A 127 -20.40 -7.70 11.43
N SER A 128 -20.88 -7.33 12.63
CA SER A 128 -20.04 -7.22 13.82
C SER A 128 -19.25 -8.48 14.13
N ASP A 129 -19.88 -9.64 13.99
CA ASP A 129 -19.24 -10.92 14.30
C ASP A 129 -18.05 -11.21 13.37
N LEU A 130 -18.19 -10.90 12.06
CA LEU A 130 -17.11 -11.03 11.10
C LEU A 130 -15.96 -10.04 11.40
N LEU A 131 -16.30 -8.80 11.73
CA LEU A 131 -15.28 -7.83 12.12
C LEU A 131 -14.55 -8.26 13.40
N GLN A 132 -15.25 -8.71 14.41
CA GLN A 132 -14.63 -9.20 15.66
C GLN A 132 -13.73 -10.42 15.42
N ALA A 133 -14.08 -11.29 14.48
CA ALA A 133 -13.29 -12.47 14.13
C ALA A 133 -12.02 -12.14 13.35
N HIS A 134 -12.03 -11.08 12.52
CA HIS A 134 -10.98 -10.85 11.51
C HIS A 134 -10.22 -9.55 11.68
N LEU A 135 -10.84 -8.44 12.13
CA LEU A 135 -10.20 -7.14 12.19
C LEU A 135 -9.04 -7.11 13.19
N GLY A 136 -7.86 -6.72 12.73
CA GLY A 136 -6.65 -6.64 13.57
C GLY A 136 -6.04 -8.00 13.92
N ARG A 137 -6.40 -9.06 13.19
CA ARG A 137 -5.89 -10.41 13.45
C ARG A 137 -4.66 -10.77 12.65
N TYR A 138 -4.47 -10.14 11.51
CA TYR A 138 -3.43 -10.51 10.55
C TYR A 138 -2.28 -9.51 10.53
N ALA A 139 -2.58 -8.21 10.49
CA ALA A 139 -1.56 -7.16 10.64
C ALA A 139 -1.18 -6.99 12.11
N SER A 140 0.00 -7.47 12.48
CA SER A 140 0.45 -7.53 13.88
C SER A 140 0.67 -6.15 14.49
N SER A 141 -0.23 -5.73 15.39
CA SER A 141 -0.04 -4.53 16.21
C SER A 141 0.98 -4.72 17.33
N SER A 142 1.37 -5.94 17.66
CA SER A 142 2.36 -6.23 18.72
C SER A 142 3.81 -6.09 18.26
N GLU A 143 4.06 -6.10 16.95
CA GLU A 143 5.41 -6.11 16.36
C GLU A 143 5.69 -4.88 15.49
N GLU A 144 4.64 -4.26 14.95
CA GLU A 144 4.74 -3.14 14.02
C GLU A 144 4.15 -1.85 14.61
N ALA A 145 4.99 -0.85 14.88
CA ALA A 145 4.60 0.41 15.53
C ALA A 145 3.51 1.17 14.75
N PHE A 146 3.62 1.26 13.41
CA PHE A 146 2.64 1.96 12.60
C PHE A 146 1.33 1.17 12.45
N ALA A 147 1.36 -0.17 12.47
CA ALA A 147 0.15 -0.98 12.54
C ALA A 147 -0.54 -0.83 13.89
N ALA A 148 0.22 -0.78 14.98
CA ALA A 148 -0.29 -0.49 16.32
C ALA A 148 -0.95 0.90 16.39
N LEU A 149 -0.26 1.92 15.88
CA LEU A 149 -0.79 3.29 15.81
C LEU A 149 -2.08 3.37 14.96
N ASN A 150 -2.11 2.69 13.80
CA ASN A 150 -3.32 2.62 12.99
C ASN A 150 -4.46 1.95 13.76
N THR A 151 -4.23 0.77 14.35
CA THR A 151 -5.27 0.01 15.07
C THR A 151 -5.84 0.82 16.24
N ALA A 152 -5.00 1.57 16.98
CA ALA A 152 -5.47 2.43 18.06
C ALA A 152 -6.35 3.59 17.56
N PHE A 153 -5.95 4.27 16.48
CA PHE A 153 -6.56 5.52 16.04
C PHE A 153 -7.54 5.40 14.87
N ALA A 154 -7.60 4.27 14.15
CA ALA A 154 -8.50 4.11 13.01
C ALA A 154 -9.94 4.52 13.38
N SER A 155 -10.47 5.55 12.72
CA SER A 155 -11.83 6.03 12.97
C SER A 155 -12.84 5.39 12.04
N ASP A 156 -12.44 5.14 10.80
CA ASP A 156 -13.24 4.50 9.76
C ASP A 156 -12.31 3.85 8.72
N GLY A 157 -12.88 3.34 7.67
CA GLY A 157 -12.19 2.69 6.57
C GLY A 157 -13.15 1.81 5.78
N ALA A 158 -12.61 0.88 5.00
CA ALA A 158 -13.43 0.03 4.13
C ALA A 158 -13.55 -1.40 4.67
N PHE A 159 -14.74 -1.95 4.56
CA PHE A 159 -14.98 -3.39 4.69
C PHE A 159 -15.57 -3.93 3.38
N VAL A 160 -14.93 -4.95 2.83
CA VAL A 160 -15.41 -5.69 1.66
C VAL A 160 -15.54 -7.15 2.06
N TYR A 161 -16.75 -7.68 1.99
CA TYR A 161 -17.06 -9.08 2.29
C TYR A 161 -17.67 -9.76 1.07
N LEU A 162 -16.98 -10.78 0.58
CA LEU A 162 -17.43 -11.63 -0.50
C LEU A 162 -17.85 -12.99 0.08
N PRO A 163 -19.15 -13.32 0.12
CA PRO A 163 -19.59 -14.63 0.59
C PRO A 163 -19.16 -15.73 -0.39
N LYS A 164 -19.26 -16.97 0.06
CA LYS A 164 -18.91 -18.17 -0.70
C LYS A 164 -19.48 -18.14 -2.12
N GLY A 165 -18.60 -18.33 -3.11
CA GLY A 165 -18.95 -18.38 -4.54
C GLY A 165 -19.30 -17.01 -5.16
N CYS A 166 -19.10 -15.91 -4.44
CA CYS A 166 -19.36 -14.57 -4.98
C CYS A 166 -18.25 -14.13 -5.92
N VAL A 167 -18.57 -13.93 -7.19
CA VAL A 167 -17.64 -13.45 -8.21
C VAL A 167 -18.05 -12.05 -8.66
N ILE A 168 -17.11 -11.10 -8.55
CA ILE A 168 -17.31 -9.70 -8.95
C ILE A 168 -16.42 -9.41 -10.16
N GLU A 169 -17.05 -9.14 -11.30
CA GLU A 169 -16.34 -8.84 -12.53
C GLU A 169 -15.79 -7.42 -12.56
N GLN A 170 -16.56 -6.47 -12.01
CA GLN A 170 -16.16 -5.06 -11.99
C GLN A 170 -15.35 -4.73 -10.76
N PRO A 171 -14.23 -3.98 -10.89
CA PRO A 171 -13.38 -3.65 -9.76
C PRO A 171 -14.09 -2.80 -8.70
N ILE A 172 -13.78 -3.03 -7.43
CA ILE A 172 -14.19 -2.18 -6.30
C ILE A 172 -13.10 -1.15 -6.06
N HIS A 173 -13.43 0.13 -6.18
CA HIS A 173 -12.50 1.24 -5.95
C HIS A 173 -12.71 1.85 -4.55
N LEU A 174 -11.65 1.81 -3.74
CA LEU A 174 -11.55 2.44 -2.43
C LEU A 174 -10.69 3.71 -2.60
N LEU A 175 -11.33 4.87 -2.69
CA LEU A 175 -10.65 6.15 -2.93
C LEU A 175 -10.49 6.92 -1.61
N PHE A 176 -9.25 7.09 -1.17
CA PHE A 176 -8.87 7.86 0.02
C PHE A 176 -8.30 9.21 -0.41
N LEU A 177 -8.96 10.27 -0.02
CA LEU A 177 -8.57 11.66 -0.31
C LEU A 177 -8.12 12.34 0.97
N SER A 178 -6.90 12.85 0.98
CA SER A 178 -6.38 13.68 2.07
C SER A 178 -6.57 15.17 1.78
N SER A 179 -6.99 15.92 2.78
CA SER A 179 -7.15 17.37 2.70
C SER A 179 -6.53 18.02 3.93
N ALA A 180 -5.47 18.78 3.72
CA ALA A 180 -4.88 19.62 4.76
C ALA A 180 -4.77 21.07 4.24
N GLU A 181 -5.03 22.03 5.13
CA GLU A 181 -4.70 23.41 4.88
C GLU A 181 -3.21 23.64 5.15
N LYS A 182 -2.58 24.60 4.48
CA LYS A 182 -1.16 24.92 4.71
C LYS A 182 -0.83 25.30 6.16
N SER A 183 -1.83 25.74 6.90
CA SER A 183 -1.72 26.15 8.31
C SER A 183 -1.82 25.02 9.32
N GLU A 184 -2.25 23.83 8.91
CA GLU A 184 -2.53 22.70 9.81
C GLU A 184 -2.07 21.36 9.23
N SER A 185 -1.15 20.69 9.91
CA SER A 185 -0.71 19.34 9.55
C SER A 185 -1.69 18.31 10.10
N ARG A 186 -2.14 17.38 9.25
CA ARG A 186 -3.18 16.40 9.60
C ARG A 186 -2.69 14.97 9.41
N VAL A 187 -3.27 14.06 10.18
CA VAL A 187 -3.05 12.62 10.06
C VAL A 187 -4.37 11.87 9.96
N CYS A 188 -4.40 10.83 9.14
CA CYS A 188 -5.48 9.83 9.18
C CYS A 188 -4.91 8.41 9.23
N HIS A 189 -5.74 7.51 9.74
CA HIS A 189 -5.42 6.09 9.91
C HIS A 189 -6.48 5.22 9.22
N PRO A 190 -6.50 5.15 7.87
CA PRO A 190 -7.44 4.29 7.15
C PRO A 190 -7.22 2.82 7.52
N ARG A 191 -8.32 2.10 7.79
CA ARG A 191 -8.30 0.67 8.03
C ARG A 191 -9.14 -0.05 6.99
N ILE A 192 -8.57 -1.04 6.32
CA ILE A 192 -9.26 -1.80 5.29
C ILE A 192 -9.24 -3.29 5.66
N LEU A 193 -10.39 -3.94 5.55
CA LEU A 193 -10.52 -5.39 5.64
C LEU A 193 -11.24 -5.91 4.40
N VAL A 194 -10.60 -6.81 3.67
CA VAL A 194 -11.20 -7.57 2.57
C VAL A 194 -11.27 -9.03 2.99
N LEU A 195 -12.47 -9.55 3.10
CA LEU A 195 -12.74 -10.93 3.46
C LEU A 195 -13.41 -11.63 2.26
N ALA A 196 -12.69 -12.52 1.62
CA ALA A 196 -13.17 -13.32 0.49
C ALA A 196 -13.31 -14.79 0.93
N GLU A 197 -14.55 -15.27 1.00
CA GLU A 197 -14.81 -16.66 1.37
C GLU A 197 -14.52 -17.64 0.22
N GLU A 198 -14.71 -18.92 0.46
CA GLU A 198 -14.43 -20.02 -0.47
C GLU A 198 -15.02 -19.78 -1.86
N ASN A 199 -14.19 -20.00 -2.91
CA ASN A 199 -14.54 -19.86 -4.32
C ASN A 199 -15.03 -18.45 -4.73
N SER A 200 -14.68 -17.40 -3.98
CA SER A 200 -15.05 -16.03 -4.32
C SER A 200 -13.93 -15.31 -5.10
N GLN A 201 -14.29 -14.28 -5.85
CA GLN A 201 -13.35 -13.52 -6.67
C GLN A 201 -13.69 -12.05 -6.71
N ALA A 202 -12.68 -11.17 -6.55
CA ALA A 202 -12.81 -9.73 -6.77
C ALA A 202 -11.49 -9.06 -7.18
N GLN A 203 -11.64 -7.90 -7.81
CA GLN A 203 -10.57 -6.92 -8.02
C GLN A 203 -10.80 -5.72 -7.12
N ILE A 204 -9.80 -5.32 -6.35
CA ILE A 204 -9.87 -4.20 -5.40
C ILE A 204 -8.81 -3.16 -5.80
N LEU A 205 -9.24 -1.93 -6.06
CA LEU A 205 -8.33 -0.81 -6.26
C LEU A 205 -8.41 0.12 -5.05
N GLU A 206 -7.30 0.24 -4.35
CA GLU A 206 -7.07 1.14 -3.23
C GLU A 206 -6.26 2.32 -3.75
N SER A 207 -6.77 3.54 -3.70
CA SER A 207 -6.02 4.71 -4.17
C SER A 207 -6.01 5.85 -3.17
N TYR A 208 -4.84 6.50 -3.04
CA TYR A 208 -4.56 7.59 -2.12
C TYR A 208 -4.12 8.81 -2.90
N ALA A 209 -4.78 9.95 -2.65
CA ALA A 209 -4.48 11.21 -3.34
C ALA A 209 -4.73 12.42 -2.43
N SER A 210 -4.09 13.55 -2.74
CA SER A 210 -4.27 14.80 -2.01
C SER A 210 -5.20 15.76 -2.76
N LEU A 211 -6.11 16.42 -2.03
CA LEU A 211 -7.02 17.45 -2.55
C LEU A 211 -6.38 18.84 -2.62
N GLY A 212 -5.15 18.99 -2.19
CA GLY A 212 -4.42 20.25 -2.17
C GLY A 212 -2.99 20.05 -1.73
N GLN A 213 -2.32 21.15 -1.46
CA GLN A 213 -0.97 21.17 -0.91
C GLN A 213 -1.05 21.46 0.59
N GLY A 214 -0.38 20.66 1.39
CA GLY A 214 -0.31 20.78 2.83
C GLY A 214 0.30 19.52 3.42
N VAL A 215 0.89 19.64 4.60
CA VAL A 215 1.55 18.51 5.25
C VAL A 215 0.49 17.55 5.78
N TYR A 216 0.52 16.32 5.28
CA TYR A 216 -0.42 15.27 5.65
C TYR A 216 0.32 13.96 5.92
N PHE A 217 -0.17 13.20 6.88
CA PHE A 217 0.33 11.86 7.15
C PHE A 217 -0.80 10.84 6.98
N THR A 218 -0.62 9.91 6.04
CA THR A 218 -1.50 8.76 5.86
C THR A 218 -0.79 7.53 6.43
N ASN A 219 -1.40 6.91 7.45
CA ASN A 219 -0.95 5.65 8.01
C ASN A 219 -2.03 4.59 7.80
N ALA A 220 -1.93 3.82 6.72
CA ALA A 220 -2.95 2.87 6.27
C ALA A 220 -2.61 1.43 6.65
N VAL A 221 -3.64 0.62 6.99
CA VAL A 221 -3.49 -0.82 7.17
C VAL A 221 -4.59 -1.55 6.41
N THR A 222 -4.18 -2.49 5.57
CA THR A 222 -5.06 -3.33 4.75
C THR A 222 -4.84 -4.80 5.09
N GLU A 223 -5.90 -5.49 5.47
CA GLU A 223 -5.92 -6.94 5.68
C GLU A 223 -6.70 -7.59 4.54
N LEU A 224 -6.03 -8.48 3.79
CA LEU A 224 -6.60 -9.27 2.69
C LEU A 224 -6.69 -10.74 3.12
N VAL A 225 -7.88 -11.28 3.23
CA VAL A 225 -8.11 -12.65 3.68
C VAL A 225 -8.81 -13.42 2.57
N ALA A 226 -8.12 -14.41 2.01
CA ALA A 226 -8.66 -15.28 0.97
C ALA A 226 -8.89 -16.69 1.52
N GLY A 227 -10.15 -17.12 1.54
CA GLY A 227 -10.57 -18.48 1.89
C GLY A 227 -10.13 -19.49 0.82
N GLU A 228 -10.59 -20.74 0.96
CA GLU A 228 -10.24 -21.82 0.03
C GLU A 228 -10.66 -21.49 -1.40
N ASN A 229 -9.73 -21.64 -2.37
CA ASN A 229 -9.91 -21.32 -3.80
C ASN A 229 -10.37 -19.87 -4.08
N ALA A 230 -10.26 -18.95 -3.12
CA ALA A 230 -10.62 -17.56 -3.36
C ALA A 230 -9.52 -16.83 -4.14
N PHE A 231 -9.94 -15.82 -4.92
CA PHE A 231 -9.07 -15.05 -5.78
C PHE A 231 -9.22 -13.55 -5.52
N ILE A 232 -8.14 -12.86 -5.11
CA ILE A 232 -8.11 -11.40 -4.91
C ILE A 232 -7.02 -10.79 -5.76
N ASP A 233 -7.40 -9.94 -6.73
CA ASP A 233 -6.49 -9.00 -7.38
C ASP A 233 -6.57 -7.66 -6.66
N HIS A 234 -5.53 -7.28 -5.96
CA HIS A 234 -5.43 -6.03 -5.22
C HIS A 234 -4.45 -5.06 -5.89
N TYR A 235 -4.84 -3.81 -5.98
CA TYR A 235 -4.03 -2.71 -6.52
C TYR A 235 -3.99 -1.58 -5.51
N LYS A 236 -2.81 -1.09 -5.18
CA LYS A 236 -2.61 0.12 -4.38
C LYS A 236 -1.94 1.18 -5.22
N LEU A 237 -2.60 2.31 -5.43
CA LEU A 237 -2.05 3.47 -6.12
C LEU A 237 -1.88 4.64 -5.15
N GLN A 238 -0.64 5.04 -4.88
CA GLN A 238 -0.29 6.19 -4.05
C GLN A 238 0.21 7.33 -4.95
N ARG A 239 -0.52 8.48 -4.94
CA ARG A 239 -0.24 9.70 -5.70
C ARG A 239 -0.56 10.97 -4.91
N GLU A 240 -0.23 10.95 -3.63
CA GLU A 240 -0.38 12.09 -2.74
C GLU A 240 0.64 13.18 -3.06
N SER A 241 0.43 14.41 -2.56
CA SER A 241 1.32 15.55 -2.81
C SER A 241 2.74 15.34 -2.25
N LEU A 242 3.73 16.05 -2.78
CA LEU A 242 5.14 15.92 -2.36
C LEU A 242 5.41 16.47 -0.93
N GLU A 243 4.42 17.06 -0.27
CA GLU A 243 4.52 17.51 1.13
C GLU A 243 3.97 16.47 2.11
N THR A 244 3.51 15.32 1.63
CA THR A 244 2.85 14.28 2.45
C THR A 244 3.81 13.16 2.83
N PHE A 245 3.41 12.41 3.88
CA PHE A 245 4.03 11.17 4.31
C PHE A 245 3.03 10.04 4.21
N HIS A 246 3.47 8.89 3.73
CA HIS A 246 2.62 7.72 3.57
C HIS A 246 3.30 6.48 4.14
N VAL A 247 2.73 5.90 5.17
CA VAL A 247 3.13 4.58 5.70
C VAL A 247 1.96 3.63 5.52
N SER A 248 2.21 2.46 4.97
CA SER A 248 1.16 1.47 4.78
C SER A 248 1.63 0.05 5.06
N THR A 249 0.76 -0.73 5.68
CA THR A 249 0.93 -2.16 5.87
C THR A 249 -0.19 -2.90 5.14
N ILE A 250 0.17 -3.79 4.22
CA ILE A 250 -0.73 -4.74 3.57
C ILE A 250 -0.39 -6.12 4.09
N GLN A 251 -1.35 -6.80 4.70
CA GLN A 251 -1.18 -8.15 5.19
C GLN A 251 -2.16 -9.08 4.48
N ALA A 252 -1.63 -10.01 3.70
CA ALA A 252 -2.39 -11.02 2.98
C ALA A 252 -2.34 -12.37 3.70
N GLN A 253 -3.49 -13.01 3.86
CA GLN A 253 -3.64 -14.35 4.43
C GLN A 253 -4.30 -15.26 3.40
N LEU A 254 -3.60 -16.32 2.98
CA LEU A 254 -4.05 -17.23 1.94
C LEU A 254 -4.43 -18.59 2.52
N GLY A 255 -5.69 -18.99 2.30
CA GLY A 255 -6.19 -20.34 2.57
C GLY A 255 -5.73 -21.36 1.52
N ARG A 256 -6.29 -22.57 1.56
CA ARG A 256 -5.97 -23.66 0.62
C ARG A 256 -6.28 -23.26 -0.82
N SER A 257 -5.32 -23.42 -1.73
CA SER A 257 -5.46 -23.09 -3.15
C SER A 257 -5.93 -21.66 -3.43
N ALA A 258 -5.79 -20.75 -2.44
CA ALA A 258 -6.13 -19.34 -2.62
C ALA A 258 -5.08 -18.62 -3.44
N ASN A 259 -5.49 -17.57 -4.15
CA ASN A 259 -4.60 -16.72 -4.93
C ASN A 259 -4.80 -15.25 -4.53
N ILE A 260 -3.72 -14.60 -4.12
CA ILE A 260 -3.70 -13.14 -3.90
C ILE A 260 -2.59 -12.54 -4.76
N SER A 261 -2.99 -11.60 -5.64
CA SER A 261 -2.06 -10.76 -6.36
C SER A 261 -2.18 -9.32 -5.86
N THR A 262 -1.10 -8.69 -5.41
CA THR A 262 -1.08 -7.28 -5.03
C THR A 262 -0.08 -6.50 -5.87
N GLN A 263 -0.51 -5.31 -6.35
CA GLN A 263 0.27 -4.40 -7.18
C GLN A 263 0.42 -3.07 -6.43
N SER A 264 1.59 -2.78 -5.85
CA SER A 264 1.85 -1.54 -5.10
C SER A 264 2.52 -0.50 -5.99
N ILE A 265 1.85 0.64 -6.23
CA ILE A 265 2.31 1.71 -7.12
C ILE A 265 2.51 2.99 -6.32
N SER A 266 3.73 3.51 -6.27
CA SER A 266 4.10 4.72 -5.52
C SER A 266 4.61 5.79 -6.48
N LEU A 267 3.88 6.91 -6.55
CA LEU A 267 4.18 8.03 -7.44
C LEU A 267 4.32 9.38 -6.73
N GLY A 268 3.83 9.51 -5.50
CA GLY A 268 3.76 10.76 -4.76
C GLY A 268 4.47 10.69 -3.41
N ALA A 269 4.17 11.66 -2.55
CA ALA A 269 4.67 11.89 -1.21
C ALA A 269 6.17 12.21 -1.12
N ALA A 270 6.57 12.88 -0.03
CA ALA A 270 7.98 13.11 0.30
C ALA A 270 8.65 11.83 0.80
N LEU A 271 7.91 11.06 1.61
CA LEU A 271 8.32 9.76 2.13
C LEU A 271 7.19 8.76 2.01
N VAL A 272 7.48 7.62 1.39
CA VAL A 272 6.59 6.46 1.33
C VAL A 272 7.28 5.27 1.97
N ARG A 273 6.59 4.58 2.87
CA ARG A 273 6.99 3.27 3.38
C ARG A 273 5.86 2.28 3.18
N ASN A 274 6.15 1.20 2.46
CA ASN A 274 5.22 0.11 2.22
C ASN A 274 5.75 -1.17 2.89
N HIS A 275 4.93 -1.79 3.74
CA HIS A 275 5.10 -3.16 4.19
C HIS A 275 4.05 -4.01 3.48
N VAL A 276 4.47 -4.99 2.70
CA VAL A 276 3.57 -5.87 1.96
C VAL A 276 3.89 -7.32 2.32
N ASN A 277 3.05 -7.91 3.15
CA ASN A 277 3.28 -9.23 3.71
C ASN A 277 2.24 -10.23 3.20
N ALA A 278 2.67 -11.46 2.93
CA ALA A 278 1.77 -12.56 2.56
C ALA A 278 2.14 -13.82 3.34
N VAL A 279 1.13 -14.49 3.89
CA VAL A 279 1.26 -15.78 4.56
C VAL A 279 0.48 -16.82 3.77
N LEU A 280 1.16 -17.80 3.20
CA LEU A 280 0.55 -18.95 2.54
C LEU A 280 0.22 -20.00 3.60
N ALA A 281 -0.91 -19.81 4.28
CA ALA A 281 -1.35 -20.60 5.42
C ALA A 281 -2.10 -21.88 5.03
N GLY A 282 -2.46 -22.03 3.76
CA GLY A 282 -3.07 -23.22 3.17
C GLY A 282 -2.19 -23.83 2.08
N GLU A 283 -2.30 -25.14 1.85
CA GLU A 283 -1.59 -25.85 0.79
C GLU A 283 -2.01 -25.36 -0.59
N GLY A 284 -1.05 -25.30 -1.54
CA GLY A 284 -1.32 -24.97 -2.95
C GLY A 284 -1.66 -23.51 -3.19
N GLY A 285 -1.43 -22.62 -2.21
CA GLY A 285 -1.66 -21.20 -2.37
C GLY A 285 -0.66 -20.53 -3.32
N GLU A 286 -1.07 -19.41 -3.94
CA GLU A 286 -0.23 -18.60 -4.81
C GLU A 286 -0.27 -17.11 -4.40
N ALA A 287 0.91 -16.52 -4.15
CA ALA A 287 1.05 -15.11 -3.83
C ALA A 287 1.87 -14.38 -4.90
N THR A 288 1.32 -13.31 -5.47
CA THR A 288 2.05 -12.41 -6.37
C THR A 288 2.17 -11.02 -5.74
N LEU A 289 3.40 -10.60 -5.40
CA LEU A 289 3.67 -9.27 -4.85
C LEU A 289 4.48 -8.46 -5.85
N ASN A 290 3.84 -7.51 -6.54
CA ASN A 290 4.54 -6.64 -7.46
C ASN A 290 4.52 -5.19 -6.98
N GLY A 291 5.56 -4.44 -7.31
CA GLY A 291 5.66 -3.02 -6.99
C GLY A 291 6.28 -2.20 -8.11
N PHE A 292 5.81 -0.97 -8.23
CA PHE A 292 6.37 0.03 -9.13
C PHE A 292 6.48 1.37 -8.41
N TYR A 293 7.62 2.02 -8.53
CA TYR A 293 7.77 3.38 -8.05
C TYR A 293 8.53 4.26 -9.05
N LEU A 294 8.02 5.46 -9.22
CA LEU A 294 8.61 6.50 -10.05
C LEU A 294 8.78 7.75 -9.20
N VAL A 295 10.01 8.09 -8.87
CA VAL A 295 10.36 9.12 -7.90
C VAL A 295 11.43 10.07 -8.43
N ASN A 296 11.28 11.33 -8.06
CA ASN A 296 12.15 12.42 -8.50
C ASN A 296 12.49 13.37 -7.33
N GLY A 297 13.41 14.30 -7.57
CA GLY A 297 13.79 15.32 -6.59
C GLY A 297 14.36 14.71 -5.32
N ARG A 298 13.71 14.92 -4.17
CA ARG A 298 14.14 14.40 -2.87
C ARG A 298 13.19 13.35 -2.29
N GLN A 299 12.31 12.78 -3.09
CA GLN A 299 11.39 11.74 -2.65
C GLN A 299 12.15 10.52 -2.12
N HIS A 300 11.60 9.90 -1.09
CA HIS A 300 12.10 8.67 -0.52
C HIS A 300 11.01 7.61 -0.56
N VAL A 301 11.25 6.50 -1.25
CA VAL A 301 10.33 5.35 -1.29
C VAL A 301 11.04 4.11 -0.76
N ASP A 302 10.41 3.48 0.23
CA ASP A 302 10.93 2.30 0.89
C ASP A 302 9.88 1.17 0.84
N ASN A 303 10.23 0.06 0.20
CA ASN A 303 9.37 -1.10 0.04
C ASN A 303 9.96 -2.29 0.80
N HIS A 304 9.23 -2.78 1.78
CA HIS A 304 9.52 -4.02 2.48
C HIS A 304 8.47 -5.06 2.14
N THR A 305 8.91 -6.24 1.79
CA THR A 305 8.04 -7.36 1.50
C THR A 305 8.42 -8.57 2.34
N SER A 306 7.45 -9.36 2.74
CA SER A 306 7.67 -10.63 3.41
C SER A 306 6.69 -11.68 2.89
N ILE A 307 7.21 -12.79 2.37
CA ILE A 307 6.40 -13.92 1.92
C ILE A 307 6.74 -15.13 2.76
N ASP A 308 5.77 -15.59 3.57
CA ASP A 308 5.92 -16.74 4.46
C ASP A 308 5.21 -17.96 3.86
N HIS A 309 5.98 -18.88 3.34
CA HIS A 309 5.52 -20.18 2.89
C HIS A 309 5.38 -21.12 4.10
N ALA A 310 4.18 -21.19 4.66
CA ALA A 310 3.89 -21.98 5.85
C ALA A 310 3.38 -23.39 5.54
N LYS A 311 3.00 -23.66 4.26
CA LYS A 311 2.42 -24.95 3.80
C LYS A 311 3.03 -25.40 2.49
N PRO A 312 2.98 -26.72 2.16
CA PRO A 312 3.58 -27.25 0.95
C PRO A 312 2.84 -26.87 -0.33
N HIS A 313 3.51 -27.08 -1.47
CA HIS A 313 3.00 -26.86 -2.84
C HIS A 313 2.57 -25.41 -3.12
N CYS A 314 3.15 -24.43 -2.42
CA CYS A 314 2.84 -23.03 -2.60
C CYS A 314 3.81 -22.34 -3.58
N ASN A 315 3.28 -21.38 -4.34
CA ASN A 315 4.05 -20.58 -5.28
C ASN A 315 4.07 -19.11 -4.88
N SER A 316 5.19 -18.42 -5.13
CA SER A 316 5.22 -16.98 -5.01
C SER A 316 6.06 -16.32 -6.09
N HIS A 317 5.55 -15.17 -6.59
CA HIS A 317 6.24 -14.34 -7.57
C HIS A 317 6.31 -12.91 -7.07
N GLU A 318 7.50 -12.34 -7.15
CA GLU A 318 7.73 -10.96 -6.75
C GLU A 318 8.52 -10.20 -7.80
N LEU A 319 7.98 -9.04 -8.21
CA LEU A 319 8.65 -8.12 -9.12
C LEU A 319 8.50 -6.68 -8.61
N TYR A 320 9.60 -6.09 -8.15
CA TYR A 320 9.66 -4.67 -7.83
C TYR A 320 10.53 -3.93 -8.84
N LYS A 321 9.98 -2.83 -9.40
CA LYS A 321 10.69 -1.96 -10.36
C LYS A 321 10.68 -0.52 -9.89
N GLY A 322 11.85 0.10 -9.86
CA GLY A 322 12.02 1.50 -9.49
C GLY A 322 12.63 2.33 -10.62
N ILE A 323 12.14 3.56 -10.80
CA ILE A 323 12.74 4.59 -11.64
C ILE A 323 13.01 5.80 -10.75
N LEU A 324 14.27 6.22 -10.69
CA LEU A 324 14.71 7.28 -9.79
C LEU A 324 15.47 8.36 -10.58
N ASP A 325 15.09 9.62 -10.33
CA ASP A 325 15.78 10.79 -10.89
C ASP A 325 16.09 11.83 -9.80
N GLY A 326 16.91 12.83 -10.12
CA GLY A 326 17.31 13.87 -9.18
C GLY A 326 18.12 13.33 -8.00
N LYS A 327 17.68 13.58 -6.77
CA LYS A 327 18.27 13.11 -5.51
C LYS A 327 17.36 12.09 -4.80
N ALA A 328 16.50 11.42 -5.56
CA ALA A 328 15.54 10.48 -5.02
C ALA A 328 16.23 9.26 -4.41
N ARG A 329 15.58 8.66 -3.42
CA ARG A 329 16.06 7.47 -2.73
C ARG A 329 15.04 6.34 -2.81
N GLY A 330 15.50 5.15 -3.20
CA GLY A 330 14.73 3.93 -3.20
C GLY A 330 15.31 2.91 -2.22
N VAL A 331 14.45 2.22 -1.51
CA VAL A 331 14.83 1.06 -0.70
C VAL A 331 13.92 -0.10 -1.10
N PHE A 332 14.52 -1.27 -1.24
CA PHE A 332 13.81 -2.53 -1.38
C PHE A 332 14.42 -3.55 -0.42
N ASN A 333 13.61 -4.08 0.48
CA ASN A 333 13.97 -5.19 1.35
C ASN A 333 12.90 -6.27 1.18
N GLY A 334 13.28 -7.39 0.58
CA GLY A 334 12.36 -8.47 0.29
C GLY A 334 12.80 -9.75 0.99
N ARG A 335 11.95 -10.30 1.86
CA ARG A 335 12.21 -11.52 2.61
C ARG A 335 11.27 -12.64 2.19
N ILE A 336 11.83 -13.78 1.83
CA ILE A 336 11.09 -15.02 1.56
C ILE A 336 11.47 -16.02 2.65
N ILE A 337 10.47 -16.50 3.38
CA ILE A 337 10.61 -17.49 4.45
C ILE A 337 9.96 -18.79 3.96
N VAL A 338 10.69 -19.89 3.95
CA VAL A 338 10.17 -21.21 3.62
C VAL A 338 10.30 -22.10 4.85
N ARG A 339 9.18 -22.40 5.49
CA ARG A 339 9.14 -23.19 6.72
C ARG A 339 9.50 -24.66 6.46
N PRO A 340 9.92 -25.43 7.48
CA PRO A 340 10.39 -26.83 7.29
C PRO A 340 9.40 -27.72 6.54
N ASP A 341 8.10 -27.56 6.81
CA ASP A 341 7.03 -28.37 6.19
C ASP A 341 6.59 -27.84 4.82
N ALA A 342 7.07 -26.67 4.38
CA ALA A 342 6.68 -26.03 3.11
C ALA A 342 7.44 -26.61 1.91
N GLN A 343 7.39 -27.94 1.78
CA GLN A 343 8.02 -28.65 0.67
C GLN A 343 7.35 -28.33 -0.67
N LYS A 344 8.08 -28.48 -1.78
CA LYS A 344 7.61 -28.16 -3.15
C LYS A 344 7.25 -26.68 -3.36
N THR A 345 7.80 -25.79 -2.54
CA THR A 345 7.71 -24.36 -2.76
C THR A 345 8.45 -23.95 -4.04
N ASP A 346 7.81 -23.12 -4.88
CA ASP A 346 8.45 -22.42 -6.00
C ASP A 346 8.34 -20.90 -5.76
N SER A 347 9.48 -20.24 -5.53
CA SER A 347 9.51 -18.82 -5.20
C SER A 347 10.52 -18.06 -6.04
N LYS A 348 10.07 -16.95 -6.65
CA LYS A 348 10.93 -16.10 -7.46
C LYS A 348 10.79 -14.63 -7.06
N GLN A 349 11.88 -14.02 -6.58
CA GLN A 349 11.94 -12.60 -6.23
C GLN A 349 12.84 -11.86 -7.22
N THR A 350 12.37 -10.72 -7.74
CA THR A 350 13.11 -9.88 -8.68
C THR A 350 12.96 -8.40 -8.31
N ASN A 351 14.08 -7.71 -8.13
CA ASN A 351 14.10 -6.25 -7.98
C ASN A 351 14.95 -5.62 -9.08
N LYS A 352 14.38 -4.66 -9.82
CA LYS A 352 15.06 -3.94 -10.90
C LYS A 352 14.92 -2.45 -10.72
N ASN A 353 16.03 -1.72 -10.75
CA ASN A 353 16.04 -0.28 -10.56
C ASN A 353 16.78 0.39 -11.70
N LEU A 354 16.17 1.45 -12.25
CA LEU A 354 16.70 2.31 -13.25
C LEU A 354 17.03 3.67 -12.62
N ILE A 355 18.30 4.05 -12.61
CA ILE A 355 18.80 5.33 -12.11
C ILE A 355 19.01 6.27 -13.30
N LEU A 356 18.33 7.42 -13.28
CA LEU A 356 18.38 8.42 -14.34
C LEU A 356 19.33 9.59 -14.03
N SER A 357 19.83 9.70 -12.79
CA SER A 357 20.72 10.76 -12.32
C SER A 357 21.82 10.22 -11.41
N GLU A 358 22.94 10.94 -11.29
CA GLU A 358 24.10 10.53 -10.47
C GLU A 358 23.84 10.61 -8.96
N GLU A 359 22.92 11.50 -8.51
CA GLU A 359 22.63 11.70 -7.09
C GLU A 359 21.50 10.79 -6.55
N ALA A 360 20.82 10.05 -7.44
CA ALA A 360 19.81 9.08 -7.04
C ALA A 360 20.45 7.81 -6.43
N LEU A 361 19.88 7.30 -5.35
CA LEU A 361 20.41 6.16 -4.61
C LEU A 361 19.38 5.06 -4.43
N VAL A 362 19.82 3.81 -4.56
CA VAL A 362 19.01 2.63 -4.28
C VAL A 362 19.75 1.71 -3.29
N ASN A 363 19.03 1.27 -2.26
CA ASN A 363 19.46 0.20 -1.37
C ASN A 363 18.55 -1.00 -1.62
N THR A 364 19.11 -2.14 -2.00
CA THR A 364 18.35 -3.36 -2.23
C THR A 364 18.94 -4.52 -1.42
N ASN A 365 18.06 -5.23 -0.68
CA ASN A 365 18.44 -6.31 0.23
C ASN A 365 17.44 -7.48 0.08
N PRO A 366 17.57 -8.33 -0.95
CA PRO A 366 16.78 -9.53 -1.06
C PRO A 366 17.31 -10.62 -0.10
N GLN A 367 16.41 -11.26 0.66
CA GLN A 367 16.73 -12.26 1.67
C GLN A 367 15.93 -13.56 1.43
N LEU A 368 16.60 -14.70 1.62
CA LEU A 368 16.00 -16.03 1.57
C LEU A 368 16.30 -16.78 2.88
N GLU A 369 15.26 -17.17 3.59
CA GLU A 369 15.31 -18.01 4.79
C GLU A 369 14.65 -19.34 4.48
N ILE A 370 15.44 -20.32 4.06
CA ILE A 370 14.94 -21.61 3.55
C ILE A 370 15.22 -22.71 4.53
N TYR A 371 14.18 -23.30 5.09
CA TYR A 371 14.24 -24.39 6.07
C TYR A 371 13.69 -25.72 5.54
N ALA A 372 13.27 -25.78 4.28
CA ALA A 372 12.81 -26.99 3.57
C ALA A 372 13.82 -27.41 2.52
N ASP A 373 13.87 -28.71 2.18
CA ASP A 373 14.89 -29.29 1.31
C ASP A 373 14.49 -29.35 -0.17
N ASP A 374 13.22 -29.68 -0.47
CA ASP A 374 12.72 -29.87 -1.83
C ASP A 374 11.96 -28.64 -2.32
N VAL A 375 12.71 -27.61 -2.68
CA VAL A 375 12.17 -26.29 -3.08
C VAL A 375 12.95 -25.68 -4.22
N LYS A 376 12.32 -24.71 -4.92
CA LYS A 376 12.94 -23.89 -5.96
C LYS A 376 12.79 -22.41 -5.55
N CYS A 377 13.83 -21.85 -4.97
CA CYS A 377 13.81 -20.46 -4.52
C CYS A 377 14.94 -19.69 -5.18
N THR A 378 14.61 -18.56 -5.79
CA THR A 378 15.56 -17.69 -6.47
C THR A 378 15.29 -16.24 -6.17
N HIS A 379 16.35 -15.44 -6.08
CA HIS A 379 16.23 -14.00 -6.06
C HIS A 379 17.24 -13.33 -6.99
N GLY A 380 16.95 -12.11 -7.41
CA GLY A 380 17.86 -11.28 -8.20
C GLY A 380 17.55 -9.79 -8.02
N ALA A 381 18.63 -9.01 -7.89
CA ALA A 381 18.52 -7.55 -7.84
C ALA A 381 19.44 -6.93 -8.89
N THR A 382 18.94 -5.90 -9.57
CA THR A 382 19.73 -5.11 -10.52
C THR A 382 19.53 -3.62 -10.29
N ILE A 383 20.62 -2.88 -10.34
CA ILE A 383 20.63 -1.41 -10.36
C ILE A 383 21.42 -1.03 -11.59
N GLY A 384 20.80 -0.27 -12.49
CA GLY A 384 21.44 0.11 -13.76
C GLY A 384 21.03 1.51 -14.21
N GLN A 385 21.70 1.97 -15.24
CA GLN A 385 21.40 3.18 -15.98
C GLN A 385 20.86 2.81 -17.36
N LEU A 386 20.40 3.81 -18.13
CA LEU A 386 20.03 3.60 -19.52
C LEU A 386 21.28 3.18 -20.32
N ASP A 387 21.10 2.13 -21.11
CA ASP A 387 22.18 1.59 -21.93
C ASP A 387 22.61 2.58 -23.02
N ALA A 388 23.90 2.93 -23.03
CA ALA A 388 24.46 3.91 -23.94
C ALA A 388 24.39 3.47 -25.41
N ASP A 389 24.55 2.17 -25.68
CA ASP A 389 24.47 1.62 -27.02
C ASP A 389 23.04 1.67 -27.56
N SER A 390 22.05 1.42 -26.71
CA SER A 390 20.64 1.57 -27.04
C SER A 390 20.27 3.03 -27.36
N ILE A 391 20.77 3.99 -26.56
CA ILE A 391 20.61 5.43 -26.85
C ILE A 391 21.27 5.78 -28.18
N PHE A 392 22.51 5.36 -28.41
CA PHE A 392 23.23 5.61 -29.65
C PHE A 392 22.48 5.03 -30.86
N TYR A 393 21.98 3.80 -30.77
CA TYR A 393 21.18 3.17 -31.82
C TYR A 393 19.93 3.97 -32.19
N LEU A 394 19.15 4.40 -31.20
CA LEU A 394 17.95 5.23 -31.41
C LEU A 394 18.30 6.56 -32.07
N ARG A 395 19.39 7.22 -31.62
CA ARG A 395 19.89 8.47 -32.20
C ARG A 395 20.34 8.29 -33.65
N SER A 396 20.98 7.20 -33.99
CA SER A 396 21.37 6.88 -35.36
C SER A 396 20.18 6.70 -36.32
N ARG A 397 18.98 6.48 -35.78
CA ARG A 397 17.71 6.40 -36.50
C ARG A 397 16.94 7.73 -36.54
N GLY A 398 17.56 8.83 -36.10
CA GLY A 398 16.98 10.15 -36.14
C GLY A 398 16.12 10.56 -34.93
N ILE A 399 16.11 9.73 -33.87
CA ILE A 399 15.46 10.07 -32.61
C ILE A 399 16.41 10.92 -31.78
N ASP A 400 15.96 12.08 -31.30
CA ASP A 400 16.79 12.94 -30.46
C ASP A 400 17.13 12.25 -29.11
N HIS A 401 18.09 12.79 -28.38
CA HIS A 401 18.61 12.16 -27.17
C HIS A 401 17.55 12.01 -26.07
N GLU A 402 16.74 13.06 -25.84
CA GLU A 402 15.73 13.02 -24.77
C GLU A 402 14.57 12.07 -25.12
N SER A 403 14.10 12.09 -26.36
CA SER A 403 13.11 11.13 -26.83
C SER A 403 13.61 9.68 -26.73
N ALA A 404 14.89 9.43 -27.01
CA ALA A 404 15.49 8.10 -26.85
C ALA A 404 15.50 7.68 -25.37
N ARG A 405 15.86 8.58 -24.45
CA ARG A 405 15.79 8.34 -22.99
C ARG A 405 14.37 8.01 -22.55
N HIS A 406 13.39 8.79 -22.99
CA HIS A 406 11.98 8.57 -22.66
C HIS A 406 11.48 7.22 -23.15
N LEU A 407 11.80 6.83 -24.37
CA LEU A 407 11.43 5.53 -24.94
C LEU A 407 12.00 4.36 -24.14
N LEU A 408 13.28 4.41 -23.77
CA LEU A 408 13.91 3.36 -22.99
C LEU A 408 13.39 3.32 -21.56
N THR A 409 13.11 4.47 -20.95
CA THR A 409 12.50 4.55 -19.62
C THR A 409 11.07 3.98 -19.63
N TYR A 410 10.28 4.31 -20.67
CA TYR A 410 8.95 3.74 -20.85
C TYR A 410 9.01 2.21 -21.07
N ALA A 411 9.94 1.74 -21.90
CA ALA A 411 10.13 0.29 -22.12
C ALA A 411 10.47 -0.44 -20.81
N PHE A 412 11.29 0.19 -19.95
CA PHE A 412 11.57 -0.35 -18.61
C PHE A 412 10.30 -0.44 -17.75
N ALA A 413 9.45 0.60 -17.71
CA ALA A 413 8.21 0.60 -16.96
C ALA A 413 7.15 -0.34 -17.55
N GLY A 414 7.11 -0.48 -18.88
CA GLY A 414 6.07 -1.18 -19.64
C GLY A 414 5.88 -2.64 -19.21
N ASP A 415 6.95 -3.33 -18.87
CA ASP A 415 6.88 -4.72 -18.35
C ASP A 415 6.03 -4.84 -17.06
N PHE A 416 6.00 -3.81 -16.21
CA PHE A 416 5.09 -3.76 -15.06
C PHE A 416 3.69 -3.29 -15.46
N ILE A 417 3.60 -2.22 -16.23
CA ILE A 417 2.33 -1.56 -16.59
C ILE A 417 1.40 -2.52 -17.33
N HIS A 418 1.94 -3.32 -18.24
CA HIS A 418 1.16 -4.30 -19.03
C HIS A 418 0.62 -5.48 -18.19
N ARG A 419 1.07 -5.66 -16.95
CA ARG A 419 0.52 -6.66 -16.01
C ARG A 419 -0.74 -6.19 -15.31
N LEU A 420 -1.06 -4.89 -15.37
CA LEU A 420 -2.26 -4.34 -14.75
C LEU A 420 -3.50 -4.73 -15.53
N LYS A 421 -4.42 -5.45 -14.90
CA LYS A 421 -5.66 -5.94 -15.53
C LYS A 421 -6.77 -4.89 -15.54
N ILE A 422 -6.69 -3.88 -14.66
CA ILE A 422 -7.65 -2.76 -14.60
C ILE A 422 -7.26 -1.74 -15.67
N GLU A 423 -7.96 -1.74 -16.80
CA GLU A 423 -7.66 -0.90 -17.97
C GLU A 423 -7.60 0.61 -17.64
N PRO A 424 -8.58 1.20 -16.94
CA PRO A 424 -8.51 2.62 -16.58
C PRO A 424 -7.29 2.98 -15.71
N LEU A 425 -6.84 2.09 -14.83
CA LEU A 425 -5.64 2.27 -14.03
C LEU A 425 -4.39 2.22 -14.91
N ARG A 426 -4.32 1.28 -15.86
CA ARG A 426 -3.20 1.15 -16.79
C ARG A 426 -3.03 2.42 -17.61
N VAL A 427 -4.10 2.91 -18.24
CA VAL A 427 -4.09 4.16 -19.02
C VAL A 427 -3.67 5.36 -18.18
N ALA A 428 -4.19 5.49 -16.96
CA ALA A 428 -3.81 6.58 -16.08
C ALA A 428 -2.33 6.53 -15.68
N LEU A 429 -1.77 5.34 -15.46
CA LEU A 429 -0.36 5.17 -15.13
C LEU A 429 0.54 5.48 -16.32
N GLU A 430 0.19 5.04 -17.53
CA GLU A 430 0.90 5.38 -18.76
C GLU A 430 0.92 6.89 -18.98
N THR A 431 -0.24 7.56 -18.86
CA THR A 431 -0.36 9.01 -18.97
C THR A 431 0.52 9.75 -17.95
N SER A 432 0.50 9.30 -16.69
CA SER A 432 1.31 9.89 -15.62
C SER A 432 2.81 9.70 -15.87
N LEU A 433 3.22 8.56 -16.40
CA LEU A 433 4.61 8.29 -16.75
C LEU A 433 5.09 9.24 -17.86
N PHE A 434 4.32 9.38 -18.95
CA PHE A 434 4.65 10.28 -20.04
C PHE A 434 4.72 11.74 -19.58
N ALA A 435 3.76 12.20 -18.77
CA ALA A 435 3.76 13.57 -18.24
C ALA A 435 5.03 13.85 -17.41
N ARG A 436 5.41 12.96 -16.51
CA ARG A 436 6.61 13.14 -15.67
C ARG A 436 7.92 13.09 -16.45
N LEU A 437 8.00 12.26 -17.49
CA LEU A 437 9.17 12.24 -18.36
C LEU A 437 9.29 13.56 -19.15
N ALA A 438 8.18 14.20 -19.53
CA ALA A 438 8.17 15.49 -20.20
C ALA A 438 8.52 16.67 -19.26
N GLU A 439 8.02 16.68 -18.01
CA GLU A 439 8.30 17.73 -17.01
C GLU A 439 9.79 17.80 -16.62
N GLY A 440 10.50 16.69 -16.60
CA GLY A 440 11.94 16.65 -16.36
C GLY A 440 12.79 17.41 -17.40
N GLN A 441 12.18 17.95 -18.45
CA GLN A 441 12.84 18.80 -19.46
C GLN A 441 12.91 20.27 -19.01
N GLU A 442 11.96 20.77 -18.22
CA GLU A 442 11.89 22.20 -17.85
C GLU A 442 12.80 22.55 -16.64
N GLU A 443 13.24 21.55 -15.88
CA GLU A 443 14.09 21.76 -14.69
C GLU A 443 15.60 21.53 -14.93
N ARG A 444 16.03 21.22 -16.15
CA ARG A 444 17.44 21.03 -16.55
C ARG A 444 17.90 22.15 -17.49
#